data_698b028b6949d2a6b1a086a3664fb912
#
_entry.id   698b028b6949d2a6b1a086a3664fb912
#
_cell.length_a   1.000
_cell.length_b   1.000
_cell.length_c   1.000
_cell.angle_alpha   90.00
_cell.angle_beta   90.00
_cell.angle_gamma   90.00
#
_symmetry.space_group_name_H-M   'P 1'
#
loop_
_entity.id
_entity.type
_entity.pdbx_description
1 polymer ?
#
loop_
_entity_poly.entity_id
_entity_poly.type
_entity_poly.pdbx_seq_one_letter_code
_entity_poly.pdbx_strand_id
1 'polypeptide(L)'
;VTIGLAFNIEDSLMLVEQAKPHIFCYHAGTTKGGRSGYDKGQTIEQTARETEETYQAVRKLHPDIILIGHGAAMENPPDAKYMLDNTSGHGFWTGSSTERLPIERAVSTVAAEFAGLKFSE
;
A
#
# COMPACT_ATOMS: atom_id res chain seq x y z
N VAL A 1 6.30 -7.18 19.89
CA VAL A 1 6.33 -6.16 18.81
C VAL A 1 4.89 -5.88 18.42
N THR A 2 4.54 -4.59 18.34
CA THR A 2 3.21 -4.13 17.92
C THR A 2 3.33 -3.25 16.68
N ILE A 3 2.37 -3.36 15.78
CA ILE A 3 2.23 -2.50 14.61
C ILE A 3 0.94 -1.69 14.80
N GLY A 4 1.05 -0.37 14.78
CA GLY A 4 -0.09 0.53 14.75
C GLY A 4 -0.39 0.93 13.31
N LEU A 5 -1.67 0.92 12.92
CA LEU A 5 -2.10 1.27 11.57
C LEU A 5 -3.16 2.36 11.62
N ALA A 6 -2.99 3.40 10.83
CA ALA A 6 -3.96 4.49 10.70
C ALA A 6 -4.04 5.02 9.26
N PHE A 7 -5.12 5.74 8.95
CA PHE A 7 -5.51 6.13 7.60
C PHE A 7 -5.37 7.64 7.32
N ASN A 8 -5.10 8.43 8.33
CA ASN A 8 -4.94 9.89 8.24
C ASN A 8 -4.00 10.39 9.34
N ILE A 9 -3.58 11.64 9.24
CA ILE A 9 -2.60 12.24 10.18
C ILE A 9 -3.16 12.30 11.60
N GLU A 10 -4.41 12.70 11.80
CA GLU A 10 -5.02 12.86 13.11
C GLU A 10 -5.05 11.54 13.89
N ASP A 11 -5.59 10.49 13.28
CA ASP A 11 -5.62 9.14 13.86
C ASP A 11 -4.21 8.59 14.08
N SER A 12 -3.28 8.90 13.17
CA SER A 12 -1.88 8.49 13.28
C SER A 12 -1.21 9.06 14.53
N LEU A 13 -1.38 10.35 14.76
CA LEU A 13 -0.80 11.04 15.94
C LEU A 13 -1.43 10.52 17.23
N MET A 14 -2.75 10.38 17.27
CA MET A 14 -3.47 9.83 18.41
C MET A 14 -3.02 8.39 18.73
N LEU A 15 -2.92 7.54 17.71
CA LEU A 15 -2.47 6.16 17.85
C LEU A 15 -1.06 6.07 18.41
N VAL A 16 -0.12 6.84 17.84
CA VAL A 16 1.29 6.83 18.27
C VAL A 16 1.45 7.36 19.67
N GLU A 17 0.73 8.43 20.04
CA GLU A 17 0.78 9.01 21.38
C GLU A 17 0.22 8.05 22.44
N GLN A 18 -0.92 7.44 22.19
CA GLN A 18 -1.63 6.61 23.17
C GLN A 18 -1.11 5.17 23.23
N ALA A 19 -0.91 4.53 22.07
CA ALA A 19 -0.56 3.11 22.00
C ALA A 19 0.96 2.86 21.91
N LYS A 20 1.76 3.86 21.54
CA LYS A 20 3.24 3.79 21.42
C LYS A 20 3.71 2.50 20.71
N PRO A 21 3.25 2.25 19.47
CA PRO A 21 3.61 1.05 18.74
C PRO A 21 5.10 1.04 18.38
N HIS A 22 5.69 -0.14 18.22
CA HIS A 22 7.08 -0.29 17.77
C HIS A 22 7.23 0.08 16.28
N ILE A 23 6.19 -0.21 15.51
CA ILE A 23 6.12 0.05 14.06
C ILE A 23 4.83 0.81 13.81
N PHE A 24 4.91 1.89 13.05
CA PHE A 24 3.74 2.60 12.54
C PHE A 24 3.57 2.31 11.05
N CYS A 25 2.36 1.94 10.65
CA CYS A 25 1.95 1.71 9.28
C CYS A 25 0.95 2.79 8.84
N TYR A 26 1.33 3.61 7.86
CA TYR A 26 0.37 4.48 7.20
C TYR A 26 -0.37 3.70 6.11
N HIS A 27 -1.69 3.61 6.23
CA HIS A 27 -2.56 2.98 5.25
C HIS A 27 -3.13 4.05 4.31
N ALA A 28 -2.49 4.26 3.18
CA ALA A 28 -2.83 5.32 2.23
C ALA A 28 -4.17 5.12 1.49
N GLY A 29 -4.83 3.98 1.69
CA GLY A 29 -6.12 3.66 1.08
C GLY A 29 -6.17 2.25 0.49
N THR A 30 -7.31 1.87 -0.07
CA THR A 30 -7.48 0.57 -0.73
C THR A 30 -6.52 0.44 -1.92
N THR A 31 -5.82 -0.69 -2.02
CA THR A 31 -4.90 -0.97 -3.13
C THR A 31 -5.64 -0.93 -4.47
N LYS A 32 -5.11 -0.14 -5.41
CA LYS A 32 -5.63 0.01 -6.77
C LYS A 32 -5.46 -1.26 -7.59
N GLY A 33 -6.04 -1.24 -8.78
CA GLY A 33 -5.85 -2.26 -9.80
C GLY A 33 -6.65 -3.53 -9.60
N GLY A 34 -6.71 -4.35 -10.65
CA GLY A 34 -7.52 -5.55 -10.72
C GLY A 34 -9.02 -5.27 -10.85
N ARG A 35 -9.84 -6.34 -10.76
CA ARG A 35 -11.30 -6.25 -10.89
C ARG A 35 -12.00 -5.65 -9.67
N SER A 36 -11.42 -5.79 -8.50
CA SER A 36 -11.99 -5.36 -7.22
C SER A 36 -11.26 -4.17 -6.61
N GLY A 37 -10.27 -3.62 -7.30
CA GLY A 37 -9.52 -2.45 -6.86
C GLY A 37 -10.28 -1.15 -7.09
N TYR A 38 -9.79 -0.08 -6.47
CA TYR A 38 -10.38 1.25 -6.57
C TYR A 38 -9.75 2.01 -7.75
N ASP A 39 -10.49 2.21 -8.84
CA ASP A 39 -9.95 2.80 -10.08
C ASP A 39 -9.65 4.30 -10.00
N LYS A 40 -10.30 5.03 -9.09
CA LYS A 40 -10.19 6.48 -8.93
C LYS A 40 -9.22 6.91 -7.82
N GLY A 41 -8.30 6.02 -7.44
CA GLY A 41 -7.35 6.28 -6.37
C GLY A 41 -6.28 7.31 -6.76
N GLN A 42 -5.51 7.72 -5.76
CA GLN A 42 -4.38 8.62 -5.89
C GLN A 42 -3.32 8.10 -6.86
N THR A 43 -2.53 9.01 -7.43
CA THR A 43 -1.29 8.65 -8.12
C THR A 43 -0.22 8.22 -7.11
N ILE A 44 0.83 7.56 -7.58
CA ILE A 44 1.93 7.14 -6.70
C ILE A 44 2.64 8.34 -6.08
N GLU A 45 2.75 9.46 -6.81
CA GLU A 45 3.35 10.69 -6.33
C GLU A 45 2.51 11.37 -5.24
N GLN A 46 1.17 11.33 -5.38
CA GLN A 46 0.26 11.83 -4.35
C GLN A 46 0.34 10.96 -3.10
N THR A 47 0.32 9.64 -3.28
CA THR A 47 0.47 8.65 -2.20
C THR A 47 1.78 8.89 -1.44
N ALA A 48 2.90 9.09 -2.13
CA ALA A 48 4.19 9.35 -1.51
C ALA A 48 4.20 10.65 -0.69
N ARG A 49 3.64 11.74 -1.22
CA ARG A 49 3.57 13.02 -0.48
C ARG A 49 2.78 12.90 0.81
N GLU A 50 1.57 12.36 0.76
CA GLU A 50 0.72 12.21 1.94
C GLU A 50 1.33 11.25 2.97
N THR A 51 1.96 10.19 2.49
CA THR A 51 2.70 9.25 3.34
C THR A 51 3.85 9.96 4.06
N GLU A 52 4.66 10.74 3.33
CA GLU A 52 5.78 11.45 3.92
C GLU A 52 5.34 12.54 4.90
N GLU A 53 4.29 13.29 4.61
CA GLU A 53 3.71 14.28 5.54
C GLU A 53 3.30 13.60 6.85
N THR A 54 2.65 12.44 6.76
CA THR A 54 2.26 11.65 7.94
C THR A 54 3.47 11.14 8.71
N TYR A 55 4.50 10.63 8.02
CA TYR A 55 5.73 10.15 8.65
C TYR A 55 6.46 11.25 9.40
N GLN A 56 6.58 12.44 8.80
CA GLN A 56 7.20 13.57 9.45
C GLN A 56 6.42 14.03 10.70
N ALA A 57 5.09 13.98 10.65
CA ALA A 57 4.26 14.30 11.80
C ALA A 57 4.45 13.26 12.94
N VAL A 58 4.45 11.98 12.61
CA VAL A 58 4.64 10.87 13.56
C VAL A 58 6.05 10.91 14.20
N ARG A 59 7.10 11.20 13.42
CA ARG A 59 8.48 11.30 13.94
C ARG A 59 8.68 12.44 14.93
N LYS A 60 7.91 13.50 14.86
CA LYS A 60 7.95 14.57 15.88
C LYS A 60 7.54 14.07 17.26
N LEU A 61 6.63 13.10 17.33
CA LEU A 61 6.19 12.47 18.57
C LEU A 61 7.11 11.30 18.99
N HIS A 62 7.58 10.54 18.04
CA HIS A 62 8.37 9.33 18.27
C HIS A 62 9.51 9.22 17.23
N PRO A 63 10.68 9.83 17.46
CA PRO A 63 11.76 9.94 16.48
C PRO A 63 12.28 8.59 15.95
N ASP A 64 12.33 7.57 16.81
CA ASP A 64 12.93 6.27 16.51
C ASP A 64 11.92 5.22 16.00
N ILE A 65 10.66 5.61 15.77
CA ILE A 65 9.63 4.68 15.32
C ILE A 65 9.96 4.13 13.93
N ILE A 66 9.74 2.82 13.74
CA ILE A 66 9.85 2.20 12.42
C ILE A 66 8.61 2.56 11.60
N LEU A 67 8.80 3.09 10.41
CA LEU A 67 7.75 3.55 9.50
C LEU A 67 7.60 2.62 8.31
N ILE A 68 6.39 2.15 8.06
CA ILE A 68 6.07 1.34 6.87
C ILE A 68 4.81 1.86 6.18
N GLY A 69 4.72 1.68 4.87
CA GLY A 69 3.56 2.08 4.07
C GLY A 69 2.71 0.89 3.62
N HIS A 70 1.44 1.15 3.31
CA HIS A 70 0.50 0.16 2.81
C HIS A 70 -0.60 0.77 1.94
N GLY A 71 -1.00 0.06 0.88
CA GLY A 71 -2.23 0.33 0.12
C GLY A 71 -2.09 1.39 -0.98
N ALA A 72 -3.22 1.98 -1.37
CA ALA A 72 -3.38 2.96 -2.45
C ALA A 72 -2.66 2.55 -3.76
N ALA A 73 -1.76 3.39 -4.28
CA ALA A 73 -1.07 3.17 -5.54
C ALA A 73 0.09 2.14 -5.48
N MET A 74 0.32 1.49 -4.34
CA MET A 74 1.34 0.44 -4.20
C MET A 74 0.82 -0.92 -4.69
N GLU A 75 0.79 -1.11 -6.01
CA GLU A 75 0.23 -2.31 -6.66
C GLU A 75 1.28 -3.40 -6.92
N ASN A 76 2.53 -3.02 -7.05
CA ASN A 76 3.62 -3.89 -7.52
C ASN A 76 4.99 -3.46 -6.93
N PRO A 77 6.06 -4.26 -7.12
CA PRO A 77 7.38 -3.92 -6.60
C PRO A 77 7.97 -2.59 -7.08
N PRO A 78 7.82 -2.15 -8.35
CA PRO A 78 8.22 -0.81 -8.77
C PRO A 78 7.56 0.32 -7.98
N ASP A 79 6.27 0.21 -7.67
CA ASP A 79 5.56 1.20 -6.86
C ASP A 79 6.10 1.24 -5.42
N ALA A 80 6.31 0.07 -4.82
CA ALA A 80 6.92 -0.02 -3.50
C ALA A 80 8.33 0.60 -3.47
N LYS A 81 9.12 0.36 -4.53
CA LYS A 81 10.43 0.99 -4.66
C LYS A 81 10.31 2.51 -4.77
N TYR A 82 9.38 3.02 -5.56
CA TYR A 82 9.12 4.45 -5.66
C TYR A 82 8.83 5.07 -4.29
N MET A 83 7.98 4.42 -3.48
CA MET A 83 7.67 4.87 -2.13
C MET A 83 8.91 4.90 -1.23
N LEU A 84 9.76 3.86 -1.27
CA LEU A 84 11.01 3.81 -0.50
C LEU A 84 12.01 4.90 -0.93
N ASP A 85 12.06 5.22 -2.22
CA ASP A 85 12.96 6.25 -2.75
C ASP A 85 12.48 7.69 -2.47
N ASN A 86 11.16 7.88 -2.26
CA ASN A 86 10.52 9.19 -2.15
C ASN A 86 9.88 9.47 -0.78
N THR A 87 10.07 8.59 0.18
CA THR A 87 9.62 8.79 1.57
C THR A 87 10.72 8.38 2.56
N SER A 88 10.57 8.81 3.79
CA SER A 88 11.46 8.40 4.89
C SER A 88 11.06 7.04 5.52
N GLY A 89 10.24 6.25 4.83
CA GLY A 89 9.81 4.93 5.27
C GLY A 89 10.95 3.90 5.27
N HIS A 90 10.84 2.92 6.16
CA HIS A 90 11.81 1.82 6.28
C HIS A 90 11.38 0.55 5.52
N GLY A 91 10.12 0.52 5.05
CA GLY A 91 9.58 -0.63 4.35
C GLY A 91 8.11 -0.45 3.97
N PHE A 92 7.52 -1.54 3.53
CA PHE A 92 6.10 -1.57 3.18
C PHE A 92 5.47 -2.91 3.59
N TRP A 93 4.17 -2.89 3.75
CA TRP A 93 3.36 -4.07 4.03
C TRP A 93 2.55 -4.43 2.79
N THR A 94 2.65 -5.65 2.32
CA THR A 94 1.87 -6.16 1.19
C THR A 94 0.56 -6.80 1.67
N GLY A 95 -0.49 -6.65 0.88
CA GLY A 95 -1.76 -7.35 0.99
C GLY A 95 -2.22 -7.68 -0.43
N SER A 96 -3.20 -6.95 -0.95
CA SER A 96 -3.74 -7.16 -2.30
C SER A 96 -2.68 -7.18 -3.43
N SER A 97 -1.57 -6.49 -3.25
CA SER A 97 -0.46 -6.51 -4.21
C SER A 97 0.22 -7.88 -4.35
N THR A 98 0.21 -8.71 -3.32
CA THR A 98 0.76 -10.07 -3.35
C THR A 98 -0.28 -11.18 -3.37
N GLU A 99 -1.48 -10.91 -2.86
CA GLU A 99 -2.53 -11.92 -2.70
C GLU A 99 -3.55 -11.85 -3.85
N ARG A 100 -4.16 -10.69 -4.06
CA ARG A 100 -5.27 -10.52 -5.00
C ARG A 100 -4.79 -10.29 -6.44
N LEU A 101 -3.95 -9.28 -6.66
CA LEU A 101 -3.59 -8.84 -8.01
C LEU A 101 -2.87 -9.91 -8.84
N PRO A 102 -1.90 -10.67 -8.32
CA PRO A 102 -1.27 -11.76 -9.07
C PRO A 102 -2.25 -12.87 -9.43
N ILE A 103 -3.15 -13.24 -8.52
CA ILE A 103 -4.15 -14.29 -8.74
C ILE A 103 -5.17 -13.85 -9.80
N GLU A 104 -5.71 -12.63 -9.70
CA GLU A 104 -6.64 -12.10 -10.69
C GLU A 104 -6.02 -12.08 -12.10
N ARG A 105 -4.75 -11.67 -12.22
CA ARG A 105 -4.02 -11.66 -13.49
C ARG A 105 -3.85 -13.07 -14.04
N ALA A 106 -3.40 -14.03 -13.22
CA ALA A 106 -3.19 -15.41 -13.65
C ALA A 106 -4.50 -16.05 -14.13
N VAL A 107 -5.58 -15.93 -13.34
CA VAL A 107 -6.89 -16.48 -13.71
C VAL A 107 -7.42 -15.85 -15.00
N SER A 108 -7.34 -14.52 -15.14
CA SER A 108 -7.83 -13.82 -16.31
C SER A 108 -7.05 -14.21 -17.59
N THR A 109 -5.74 -14.38 -17.47
CA THR A 109 -4.89 -14.80 -18.59
C THR A 109 -5.28 -16.19 -19.08
N VAL A 110 -5.30 -17.18 -18.19
CA VAL A 110 -5.64 -18.57 -18.54
C VAL A 110 -7.08 -18.69 -19.06
N ALA A 111 -8.03 -17.97 -18.45
CA ALA A 111 -9.41 -17.97 -18.95
C ALA A 111 -9.52 -17.41 -20.37
N ALA A 112 -8.76 -16.34 -20.69
CA ALA A 112 -8.72 -15.77 -22.02
C ALA A 112 -8.09 -16.74 -23.06
N GLU A 113 -7.05 -17.48 -22.66
CA GLU A 113 -6.43 -18.52 -23.50
C GLU A 113 -7.45 -19.63 -23.85
N PHE A 114 -8.20 -20.14 -22.87
CA PHE A 114 -9.25 -21.12 -23.11
C PHE A 114 -10.38 -20.56 -23.99
N ALA A 115 -10.82 -19.32 -23.72
CA ALA A 115 -11.88 -18.69 -24.53
C ALA A 115 -11.44 -18.42 -25.98
N GLY A 116 -10.15 -18.31 -26.22
CA GLY A 116 -9.57 -18.12 -27.55
C GLY A 116 -9.44 -19.39 -28.40
N LEU A 117 -9.70 -20.57 -27.84
CA LEU A 117 -9.64 -21.83 -28.60
C LEU A 117 -10.70 -21.86 -29.68
N LYS A 118 -10.27 -22.23 -30.92
CA LYS A 118 -11.16 -22.45 -32.06
C LYS A 118 -11.34 -23.95 -32.24
N PHE A 119 -12.58 -24.36 -32.47
CA PHE A 119 -12.87 -25.73 -32.89
C PHE A 119 -12.41 -25.91 -34.33
N SER A 120 -11.76 -27.03 -34.63
CA SER A 120 -11.52 -27.43 -36.01
C SER A 120 -12.86 -27.81 -36.68
N GLU A 121 -13.12 -27.28 -37.86
CA GLU A 121 -14.27 -27.69 -38.68
C GLU A 121 -14.06 -29.13 -39.21
#